data_74f0cfe9303a3490bab98dac7a2996e8
#
_entry.id   74f0cfe9303a3490bab98dac7a2996e8
#
_cell.length_a   1.000
_cell.length_b   1.000
_cell.length_c   1.000
_cell.angle_alpha   90.00
_cell.angle_beta   90.00
_cell.angle_gamma   90.00
#
_symmetry.space_group_name_H-M   'P 1'
#
loop_
_entity.id
_entity.type
_entity.pdbx_description
1 polymer ?
#
loop_
_entity_poly.entity_id
_entity_poly.type
_entity_poly.pdbx_seq_one_letter_code
_entity_poly.pdbx_strand_id
1 'polypeptide(L)'
;MRVYLDNCCYNRPFDDWRQMRIKLEALAKLTVQLMMYMRKIDFVWSKILDYEISFNPDPKRRSVILYWRSRAAEYVDATDPLKSRGKELESLGLKPKDALHLASAEAASCDLFLTTDDGILKKVSLVGKMKVMNPVSFIM
;
A
#
# COMPACT_ATOMS: atom_id res chain seq x y z
N MET A 1 15.85 1.34 -0.99
CA MET A 1 14.64 0.52 -1.18
C MET A 1 13.41 1.42 -1.28
N ARG A 2 12.57 1.16 -2.24
CA ARG A 2 11.34 1.93 -2.46
C ARG A 2 10.14 1.02 -2.22
N VAL A 3 9.20 1.46 -1.38
CA VAL A 3 8.05 0.66 -0.98
C VAL A 3 6.73 1.34 -1.34
N TYR A 4 5.70 0.52 -1.50
CA TYR A 4 4.32 0.97 -1.64
C TYR A 4 3.50 0.36 -0.51
N LEU A 5 2.81 1.20 0.25
CA LEU A 5 1.88 0.76 1.29
C LEU A 5 0.45 0.81 0.75
N ASP A 6 -0.22 -0.33 0.76
CA ASP A 6 -1.62 -0.40 0.39
C ASP A 6 -2.49 0.37 1.40
N ASN A 7 -3.67 0.81 0.97
CA ASN A 7 -4.59 1.56 1.82
C ASN A 7 -4.92 0.84 3.13
N CYS A 8 -5.08 -0.48 3.07
CA CYS A 8 -5.34 -1.28 4.27
C CYS A 8 -4.23 -1.13 5.32
N CYS A 9 -2.98 -0.97 4.90
CA CYS A 9 -1.87 -0.74 5.82
C CYS A 9 -1.97 0.61 6.51
N TYR A 10 -2.34 1.67 5.78
CA TYR A 10 -2.53 2.99 6.39
C TYR A 10 -3.66 3.01 7.41
N ASN A 11 -4.68 2.19 7.21
CA ASN A 11 -5.85 2.11 8.10
C ASN A 11 -5.66 1.13 9.25
N ARG A 12 -4.75 0.13 9.14
CA ARG A 12 -4.64 -0.95 10.12
C ARG A 12 -4.42 -0.49 11.57
N PRO A 13 -3.63 0.55 11.87
CA PRO A 13 -3.47 1.02 13.25
C PRO A 13 -4.75 1.56 13.90
N PHE A 14 -5.78 1.87 13.12
CA PHE A 14 -7.07 2.35 13.61
C PHE A 14 -8.09 1.22 13.79
N ASP A 15 -7.73 -0.02 13.42
CA ASP A 15 -8.60 -1.17 13.55
C ASP A 15 -8.55 -1.74 14.98
N ASP A 16 -9.34 -2.78 15.24
CA ASP A 16 -9.49 -3.35 16.59
C ASP A 16 -8.26 -4.15 17.03
N TRP A 17 -7.45 -3.56 17.90
CA TRP A 17 -6.22 -4.16 18.41
C TRP A 17 -6.43 -5.35 19.37
N ARG A 18 -7.68 -5.67 19.74
CA ARG A 18 -7.98 -6.88 20.52
C ARG A 18 -7.70 -8.14 19.71
N GLN A 19 -7.75 -8.07 18.39
CA GLN A 19 -7.36 -9.18 17.52
C GLN A 19 -5.84 -9.17 17.36
N MET A 20 -5.20 -10.30 17.71
CA MET A 20 -3.74 -10.42 17.68
C MET A 20 -3.15 -10.11 16.29
N ARG A 21 -3.77 -10.62 15.24
CA ARG A 21 -3.32 -10.37 13.88
C ARG A 21 -3.30 -8.86 13.55
N ILE A 22 -4.39 -8.15 13.88
CA ILE A 22 -4.50 -6.72 13.63
C ILE A 22 -3.44 -5.95 14.42
N LYS A 23 -3.23 -6.33 15.68
CA LYS A 23 -2.21 -5.70 16.53
C LYS A 23 -0.81 -5.87 15.94
N LEU A 24 -0.46 -7.09 15.50
CA LEU A 24 0.85 -7.38 14.91
C LEU A 24 1.05 -6.59 13.61
N GLU A 25 0.04 -6.57 12.76
CA GLU A 25 0.11 -5.83 11.50
C GLU A 25 0.19 -4.32 11.72
N ALA A 26 -0.56 -3.80 12.71
CA ALA A 26 -0.50 -2.39 13.07
C ALA A 26 0.89 -1.99 13.58
N LEU A 27 1.47 -2.80 14.47
CA LEU A 27 2.82 -2.56 15.00
C LEU A 27 3.88 -2.64 13.89
N ALA A 28 3.76 -3.61 12.99
CA ALA A 28 4.66 -3.75 11.86
C ALA A 28 4.57 -2.53 10.94
N LYS A 29 3.37 -2.08 10.63
CA LYS A 29 3.16 -0.90 9.80
C LYS A 29 3.71 0.36 10.44
N LEU A 30 3.53 0.52 11.76
CA LEU A 30 4.10 1.66 12.48
C LEU A 30 5.62 1.64 12.43
N THR A 31 6.23 0.45 12.49
CA THR A 31 7.68 0.29 12.31
C THR A 31 8.13 0.72 10.92
N VAL A 32 7.39 0.31 9.89
CA VAL A 32 7.66 0.74 8.50
C VAL A 32 7.54 2.25 8.39
N GLN A 33 6.51 2.86 8.98
CA GLN A 33 6.34 4.31 8.96
C GLN A 33 7.47 5.05 9.67
N LEU A 34 8.00 4.47 10.73
CA LEU A 34 9.18 5.05 11.38
C LEU A 34 10.37 5.07 10.42
N MET A 35 10.59 3.99 9.68
CA MET A 35 11.63 3.92 8.66
C MET A 35 11.40 4.95 7.55
N MET A 36 10.14 5.14 7.13
CA MET A 36 9.77 6.16 6.15
C MET A 36 10.07 7.57 6.68
N TYR A 37 9.68 7.84 7.92
CA TYR A 37 9.92 9.12 8.58
C TYR A 37 11.42 9.43 8.68
N MET A 38 12.22 8.44 9.03
CA MET A 38 13.68 8.56 9.17
C MET A 38 14.40 8.51 7.82
N ARG A 39 13.67 8.43 6.71
CA ARG A 39 14.19 8.37 5.35
C ARG A 39 15.15 7.20 5.11
N LYS A 40 14.93 6.09 5.82
CA LYS A 40 15.69 4.85 5.61
C LYS A 40 15.15 4.06 4.43
N ILE A 41 13.88 4.27 4.09
CA ILE A 41 13.24 3.74 2.90
C ILE A 41 12.47 4.88 2.22
N ASP A 42 12.39 4.83 0.90
CA ASP A 42 11.52 5.71 0.13
C ASP A 42 10.16 5.05 -0.06
N PHE A 43 9.11 5.85 -0.17
CA PHE A 43 7.78 5.35 -0.46
C PHE A 43 7.09 6.22 -1.49
N VAL A 44 6.06 5.67 -2.13
CA VAL A 44 5.31 6.40 -3.16
C VAL A 44 3.86 6.53 -2.77
N TRP A 45 3.21 7.53 -3.31
CA TRP A 45 1.80 7.79 -3.18
C TRP A 45 1.14 7.70 -4.56
N SER A 46 -0.17 7.46 -4.62
CA SER A 46 -0.84 7.28 -5.89
C SER A 46 -2.23 7.91 -5.92
N LYS A 47 -2.73 8.12 -7.13
CA LYS A 47 -4.09 8.60 -7.36
C LYS A 47 -5.12 7.66 -6.76
N ILE A 48 -4.90 6.33 -6.84
CA ILE A 48 -5.83 5.37 -6.29
C ILE A 48 -5.87 5.43 -4.76
N LEU A 49 -4.75 5.73 -4.10
CA LEU A 49 -4.75 6.00 -2.65
C LEU A 49 -5.59 7.22 -2.31
N ASP A 50 -5.44 8.31 -3.05
CA ASP A 50 -6.26 9.51 -2.87
C ASP A 50 -7.75 9.16 -2.99
N TYR A 51 -8.11 8.39 -4.01
CA TYR A 51 -9.48 7.98 -4.26
C TYR A 51 -10.05 7.19 -3.09
N GLU A 52 -9.35 6.16 -2.63
CA GLU A 52 -9.84 5.31 -1.55
C GLU A 52 -9.92 6.08 -0.22
N ILE A 53 -8.94 6.92 0.08
CA ILE A 53 -8.91 7.69 1.32
C ILE A 53 -10.05 8.72 1.35
N SER A 54 -10.46 9.23 0.18
CA SER A 54 -11.57 10.19 0.10
C SER A 54 -12.89 9.62 0.64
N PHE A 55 -13.03 8.30 0.67
CA PHE A 55 -14.22 7.62 1.20
C PHE A 55 -14.15 7.31 2.69
N ASN A 56 -13.01 7.59 3.35
CA ASN A 56 -12.90 7.37 4.78
C ASN A 56 -13.77 8.39 5.52
N PRO A 57 -14.77 7.95 6.33
CA PRO A 57 -15.73 8.86 6.96
C PRO A 57 -15.16 9.67 8.13
N ASP A 58 -14.02 9.27 8.68
CA ASP A 58 -13.41 9.92 9.83
C ASP A 58 -12.42 11.01 9.37
N PRO A 59 -12.73 12.32 9.56
CA PRO A 59 -11.84 13.39 9.12
C PRO A 59 -10.47 13.38 9.80
N LYS A 60 -10.40 12.98 11.07
CA LYS A 60 -9.14 12.91 11.82
C LYS A 60 -8.26 11.81 11.26
N ARG A 61 -8.83 10.65 10.98
CA ARG A 61 -8.13 9.51 10.39
C ARG A 61 -7.60 9.88 9.01
N ARG A 62 -8.43 10.52 8.17
CA ARG A 62 -8.00 11.00 6.85
C ARG A 62 -6.80 11.94 6.96
N SER A 63 -6.84 12.89 7.88
CA SER A 63 -5.75 13.87 8.06
C SER A 63 -4.45 13.19 8.45
N VAL A 64 -4.49 12.23 9.36
CA VAL A 64 -3.31 11.47 9.80
C VAL A 64 -2.71 10.71 8.63
N ILE A 65 -3.55 10.06 7.83
CA ILE A 65 -3.09 9.28 6.67
C ILE A 65 -2.52 10.21 5.59
N LEU A 66 -3.20 11.32 5.28
CA LEU A 66 -2.78 12.26 4.25
C LEU A 66 -1.47 13.00 4.58
N TYR A 67 -1.08 13.04 5.84
CA TYR A 67 0.23 13.54 6.23
C TYR A 67 1.35 12.85 5.44
N TRP A 68 1.22 11.53 5.23
CA TRP A 68 2.24 10.75 4.52
C TRP A 68 2.31 11.09 3.04
N ARG A 69 1.20 11.52 2.45
CA ARG A 69 1.18 11.94 1.04
C ARG A 69 2.23 13.03 0.74
N SER A 70 2.36 14.01 1.64
CA SER A 70 3.30 15.12 1.44
C SER A 70 4.76 14.70 1.59
N ARG A 71 5.02 13.54 2.18
CA ARG A 71 6.37 13.03 2.42
C ARG A 71 6.80 11.97 1.41
N ALA A 72 5.93 11.57 0.51
CA ALA A 72 6.24 10.56 -0.50
C ALA A 72 7.32 11.04 -1.47
N ALA A 73 8.18 10.12 -1.90
CA ALA A 73 9.24 10.41 -2.86
C ALA A 73 8.69 10.65 -4.26
N GLU A 74 7.53 10.05 -4.58
CA GLU A 74 6.90 10.18 -5.90
C GLU A 74 5.38 10.03 -5.76
N TYR A 75 4.65 10.75 -6.60
CA TYR A 75 3.21 10.62 -6.76
C TYR A 75 2.91 10.01 -8.13
N VAL A 76 2.16 8.91 -8.14
CA VAL A 76 1.82 8.18 -9.37
C VAL A 76 0.40 8.53 -9.79
N ASP A 77 0.26 9.17 -10.96
CA ASP A 77 -1.04 9.51 -11.51
C ASP A 77 -1.63 8.31 -12.26
N ALA A 78 -2.95 8.35 -12.51
CA ALA A 78 -3.68 7.30 -13.21
C ALA A 78 -3.61 7.53 -14.73
N THR A 79 -2.47 7.17 -15.32
CA THR A 79 -2.26 7.28 -16.76
C THR A 79 -2.93 6.13 -17.52
N ASP A 80 -3.11 6.28 -18.84
CA ASP A 80 -3.68 5.21 -19.68
C ASP A 80 -2.81 3.93 -19.66
N PRO A 81 -1.46 4.00 -19.79
CA PRO A 81 -0.63 2.80 -19.64
C PRO A 81 -0.79 2.12 -18.30
N LEU A 82 -0.92 2.88 -17.21
CA LEU A 82 -1.13 2.32 -15.88
C LEU A 82 -2.46 1.59 -15.79
N LYS A 83 -3.52 2.18 -16.33
CA LYS A 83 -4.86 1.56 -16.35
C LYS A 83 -4.85 0.27 -17.18
N SER A 84 -4.13 0.25 -18.29
CA SER A 84 -3.99 -0.95 -19.12
C SER A 84 -3.25 -2.06 -18.36
N ARG A 85 -2.18 -1.71 -17.65
CA ARG A 85 -1.46 -2.66 -16.80
C ARG A 85 -2.35 -3.20 -15.68
N GLY A 86 -3.17 -2.33 -15.08
CA GLY A 86 -4.17 -2.73 -14.07
C GLY A 86 -5.11 -3.81 -14.61
N LYS A 87 -5.60 -3.64 -15.84
CA LYS A 87 -6.48 -4.64 -16.46
C LYS A 87 -5.77 -5.97 -16.69
N GLU A 88 -4.50 -5.95 -17.07
CA GLU A 88 -3.73 -7.18 -17.19
C GLU A 88 -3.62 -7.90 -15.84
N LEU A 89 -3.38 -7.15 -14.75
CA LEU A 89 -3.28 -7.71 -13.41
C LEU A 89 -4.62 -8.25 -12.91
N GLU A 90 -5.75 -7.68 -13.34
CA GLU A 90 -7.06 -8.23 -13.03
C GLU A 90 -7.23 -9.67 -13.51
N SER A 91 -6.54 -10.04 -14.58
CA SER A 91 -6.58 -11.42 -15.11
C SER A 91 -6.04 -12.45 -14.11
N LEU A 92 -5.31 -12.01 -13.10
CA LEU A 92 -4.83 -12.87 -12.01
C LEU A 92 -5.90 -13.11 -10.94
N GLY A 93 -7.11 -12.59 -11.15
CA GLY A 93 -8.21 -12.71 -10.21
C GLY A 93 -8.26 -11.59 -9.18
N LEU A 94 -7.49 -10.52 -9.36
CA LEU A 94 -7.46 -9.37 -8.48
C LEU A 94 -8.65 -8.44 -8.73
N LYS A 95 -9.11 -7.78 -7.66
CA LYS A 95 -10.13 -6.74 -7.79
C LYS A 95 -9.53 -5.52 -8.53
N PRO A 96 -10.38 -4.74 -9.24
CA PRO A 96 -9.88 -3.59 -10.02
C PRO A 96 -9.03 -2.61 -9.22
N LYS A 97 -9.44 -2.26 -7.99
CA LYS A 97 -8.68 -1.33 -7.15
C LYS A 97 -7.33 -1.91 -6.73
N ASP A 98 -7.31 -3.18 -6.36
CA ASP A 98 -6.08 -3.87 -5.97
C ASP A 98 -5.09 -3.92 -7.14
N ALA A 99 -5.61 -4.21 -8.34
CA ALA A 99 -4.80 -4.21 -9.55
C ALA A 99 -4.22 -2.83 -9.85
N LEU A 100 -4.98 -1.75 -9.61
CA LEU A 100 -4.49 -0.38 -9.80
C LEU A 100 -3.41 0.00 -8.79
N HIS A 101 -3.53 -0.44 -7.55
CA HIS A 101 -2.47 -0.23 -6.56
C HIS A 101 -1.18 -0.92 -6.98
N LEU A 102 -1.28 -2.18 -7.38
CA LEU A 102 -0.10 -2.94 -7.84
C LEU A 102 0.53 -2.33 -9.08
N ALA A 103 -0.29 -1.91 -10.04
CA ALA A 103 0.19 -1.22 -11.24
C ALA A 103 0.89 0.10 -10.90
N SER A 104 0.35 0.85 -9.94
CA SER A 104 0.94 2.11 -9.48
C SER A 104 2.31 1.89 -8.85
N ALA A 105 2.43 0.89 -8.00
CA ALA A 105 3.69 0.53 -7.36
C ALA A 105 4.72 0.07 -8.39
N GLU A 106 4.30 -0.74 -9.36
CA GLU A 106 5.18 -1.19 -10.44
C GLU A 106 5.66 -0.02 -11.30
N ALA A 107 4.76 0.90 -11.64
CA ALA A 107 5.09 2.07 -12.47
C ALA A 107 6.13 2.98 -11.79
N ALA A 108 6.14 3.04 -10.47
CA ALA A 108 7.10 3.82 -9.69
C ALA A 108 8.37 3.03 -9.38
N SER A 109 8.54 1.85 -9.95
CA SER A 109 9.69 0.97 -9.74
C SER A 109 9.90 0.62 -8.26
N CYS A 110 8.81 0.37 -7.55
CA CYS A 110 8.89 -0.07 -6.16
C CYS A 110 9.52 -1.47 -6.08
N ASP A 111 10.33 -1.67 -5.04
CA ASP A 111 10.92 -2.97 -4.76
C ASP A 111 9.94 -3.87 -4.00
N LEU A 112 9.01 -3.26 -3.28
CA LEU A 112 8.15 -3.94 -2.32
C LEU A 112 6.77 -3.32 -2.25
N PHE A 113 5.75 -4.17 -2.29
CA PHE A 113 4.35 -3.81 -2.07
C PHE A 113 3.89 -4.45 -0.77
N LEU A 114 3.49 -3.64 0.20
CA LEU A 114 3.04 -4.11 1.51
C LEU A 114 1.53 -4.03 1.62
N THR A 115 0.91 -5.15 1.97
CA THR A 115 -0.55 -5.24 2.13
C THR A 115 -0.92 -6.24 3.23
N THR A 116 -2.06 -5.99 3.88
CA THR A 116 -2.65 -6.95 4.83
C THR A 116 -3.83 -7.71 4.20
N ASP A 117 -4.12 -7.46 2.93
CA ASP A 117 -5.26 -8.07 2.22
C ASP A 117 -4.92 -9.48 1.76
N ASP A 118 -5.58 -10.48 2.36
CA ASP A 118 -5.41 -11.88 1.98
C ASP A 118 -5.80 -12.16 0.54
N GLY A 119 -6.76 -11.41 0.01
CA GLY A 119 -7.18 -11.53 -1.39
C GLY A 119 -6.04 -11.24 -2.37
N ILE A 120 -5.15 -10.32 -2.00
CA ILE A 120 -3.94 -10.03 -2.78
C ILE A 120 -2.86 -11.05 -2.49
N LEU A 121 -2.57 -11.27 -1.20
CA LEU A 121 -1.47 -12.14 -0.76
C LEU A 121 -1.58 -13.58 -1.25
N LYS A 122 -2.80 -14.09 -1.38
CA LYS A 122 -3.03 -15.46 -1.89
C LYS A 122 -2.86 -15.59 -3.40
N LYS A 123 -2.97 -14.48 -4.13
CA LYS A 123 -2.98 -14.50 -5.60
C LYS A 123 -1.63 -14.13 -6.21
N VAL A 124 -0.88 -13.23 -5.56
CA VAL A 124 0.40 -12.77 -6.09
C VAL A 124 1.44 -12.65 -4.97
N SER A 125 2.67 -13.07 -5.28
CA SER A 125 3.84 -12.83 -4.44
C SER A 125 4.87 -11.97 -5.16
N LEU A 126 4.74 -11.85 -6.47
CA LEU A 126 5.59 -11.04 -7.33
C LEU A 126 4.75 -10.36 -8.41
N VAL A 127 5.06 -9.12 -8.69
CA VAL A 127 4.55 -8.40 -9.86
C VAL A 127 5.79 -7.85 -10.57
N GLY A 128 6.17 -8.48 -11.69
CA GLY A 128 7.48 -8.25 -12.28
C GLY A 128 8.56 -8.64 -11.27
N LYS A 129 9.43 -7.69 -10.91
CA LYS A 129 10.48 -7.90 -9.90
C LYS A 129 10.04 -7.45 -8.50
N MET A 130 8.89 -6.82 -8.37
CA MET A 130 8.38 -6.29 -7.10
C MET A 130 7.81 -7.41 -6.24
N LYS A 131 8.30 -7.51 -4.99
CA LYS A 131 7.77 -8.47 -4.01
C LYS A 131 6.49 -7.93 -3.39
N VAL A 132 5.55 -8.83 -3.12
CA VAL A 132 4.27 -8.52 -2.47
C VAL A 132 4.21 -9.30 -1.17
N MET A 133 4.08 -8.61 -0.03
CA MET A 133 4.06 -9.28 1.28
C MET A 133 3.33 -8.48 2.35
N ASN A 134 3.02 -9.17 3.43
CA ASN A 134 2.47 -8.54 4.64
C ASN A 134 3.57 -7.75 5.35
N PRO A 135 3.25 -6.58 5.96
CA PRO A 135 4.24 -5.80 6.72
C PRO A 135 4.95 -6.60 7.82
N VAL A 136 4.25 -7.54 8.46
CA VAL A 136 4.86 -8.39 9.49
C VAL A 136 6.02 -9.20 8.90
N SER A 137 5.84 -9.75 7.72
CA SER A 137 6.88 -10.53 7.03
C SER A 137 8.09 -9.67 6.67
N PHE A 138 7.87 -8.40 6.37
CA PHE A 138 8.94 -7.48 5.99
C PHE A 138 9.87 -7.14 7.16
N ILE A 139 9.31 -6.94 8.36
CA ILE A 139 10.11 -6.53 9.53
C ILE A 139 10.69 -7.69 10.32
N MET A 140 10.30 -8.90 10.02
CA MET A 140 10.82 -10.10 10.71
C MET A 140 12.14 -10.58 10.13
#